data_eb3fd5c670a9427a82c12f20d8418796
#
_entry.id   eb3fd5c670a9427a82c12f20d8418796
#
_cell.length_a   1.000
_cell.length_b   1.000
_cell.length_c   1.000
_cell.angle_alpha   90.00
_cell.angle_beta   90.00
_cell.angle_gamma   90.00
#
_symmetry.space_group_name_H-M   'P 1'
#
loop_
_entity.id
_entity.type
_entity.pdbx_description
1 polymer ?
#
loop_
_entity_poly.entity_id
_entity_poly.type
_entity_poly.pdbx_seq_one_letter_code
_entity_poly.pdbx_strand_id
1 'polypeptide(L)'
;VKRTRTFLFSLLVLLASPIAWADSKDDLKALRERLEKLQREYQATRESHADAADSLRQSERAISDTKRKLQKLEDEQQKTRGELNTVNTELGQVQAGISERQERLGEMLKQAYMRGGGDSLKLLLSGKDPNEVSRELVYLNYLSQSQLRLIESLRQELDQLARLKESAAEKDRALTEIKQSKIAEQEKLLKEKQARQTVLSRLSGKIKTQRKEISTLKQDEKRLTDLIAKLARLAQQRKAKTAKKPASKSARPQSSGPVAVNTEVPEAMFGETAFSRLKGLLRLPVRGELMNRFGAPREGGGLSWKGLFIRAQEGAEVRAVAAGRVVFAEWLRGFGNLVIVDHGEGYMSLYSNNESLYKQPGEGVKGGDPIASAGNSGGQDEPGVYFELRHQGRPINPMAWIK
;
A
#
# COMPACT_ATOMS: atom_id res chain seq x y z
N VAL A 1 97.96 39.35 16.31
CA VAL A 1 97.94 40.15 15.09
C VAL A 1 96.48 40.46 14.74
N LYS A 2 96.13 41.78 14.81
CA LYS A 2 94.86 42.40 14.52
C LYS A 2 94.46 42.25 13.08
N ARG A 3 93.13 42.11 12.84
CA ARG A 3 92.52 42.75 11.68
C ARG A 3 90.97 42.91 11.92
N THR A 4 90.55 44.12 12.01
CA THR A 4 89.21 44.67 11.89
C THR A 4 88.56 44.37 10.59
N ARG A 5 87.29 44.01 10.59
CA ARG A 5 86.39 44.06 9.41
C ARG A 5 85.06 44.65 9.76
N THR A 6 84.78 45.74 9.13
CA THR A 6 83.63 46.60 9.06
C THR A 6 82.38 45.87 8.70
N PHE A 7 81.31 46.14 9.45
CA PHE A 7 79.94 45.75 9.20
C PHE A 7 79.32 46.68 8.15
N LEU A 8 78.96 46.14 6.99
CA LEU A 8 78.06 46.82 6.06
C LEU A 8 76.67 46.33 6.31
N PHE A 9 75.79 47.22 6.80
CA PHE A 9 74.38 47.01 7.00
C PHE A 9 73.65 47.12 5.63
N SER A 10 73.39 45.97 5.00
CA SER A 10 72.59 45.92 3.81
C SER A 10 71.09 45.89 4.17
N LEU A 11 70.43 47.03 3.95
CA LEU A 11 68.98 47.25 4.11
C LEU A 11 68.27 46.42 3.02
N LEU A 12 67.78 45.20 3.33
CA LEU A 12 66.95 44.42 2.46
C LEU A 12 65.49 44.91 2.63
N VAL A 13 65.07 45.80 1.74
CA VAL A 13 63.67 46.18 1.58
C VAL A 13 62.94 44.96 1.03
N LEU A 14 62.17 44.32 1.87
CA LEU A 14 61.22 43.27 1.51
C LEU A 14 60.06 43.95 0.78
N LEU A 15 60.15 43.98 -0.57
CA LEU A 15 59.02 44.21 -1.46
C LEU A 15 57.99 43.12 -1.22
N ALA A 16 56.99 43.42 -0.37
CA ALA A 16 55.82 42.58 -0.20
C ALA A 16 55.10 42.49 -1.57
N SER A 17 55.27 41.39 -2.24
CA SER A 17 54.72 41.10 -3.52
C SER A 17 53.20 41.17 -3.51
N PRO A 18 52.57 41.92 -4.43
CA PRO A 18 51.08 41.93 -4.60
C PRO A 18 50.57 40.58 -5.19
N ILE A 19 51.43 39.66 -5.51
CA ILE A 19 51.14 38.39 -6.15
C ILE A 19 50.24 37.47 -5.31
N ALA A 20 50.37 37.46 -3.96
CA ALA A 20 49.55 36.62 -3.08
C ALA A 20 48.07 37.07 -2.96
N TRP A 21 47.74 38.27 -3.37
CA TRP A 21 46.39 38.81 -3.39
C TRP A 21 45.65 38.58 -4.70
N ALA A 22 46.35 38.50 -5.78
CA ALA A 22 45.82 38.17 -7.11
C ALA A 22 45.38 36.70 -7.12
N ASP A 23 46.22 35.79 -6.66
CA ASP A 23 46.02 34.36 -6.64
C ASP A 23 44.75 33.96 -5.83
N SER A 24 44.52 34.56 -4.65
CA SER A 24 43.32 34.26 -3.84
C SER A 24 42.01 34.81 -4.37
N LYS A 25 42.05 35.87 -5.21
CA LYS A 25 40.86 36.39 -5.91
C LYS A 25 40.54 35.54 -7.14
N ASP A 26 41.56 35.06 -7.83
CA ASP A 26 41.36 34.19 -8.99
C ASP A 26 40.87 32.81 -8.57
N ASP A 27 41.36 32.26 -7.45
CA ASP A 27 40.80 31.04 -6.83
C ASP A 27 39.35 31.20 -6.44
N LEU A 28 38.96 32.34 -5.86
CA LEU A 28 37.55 32.64 -5.52
C LEU A 28 36.68 32.73 -6.77
N LYS A 29 37.19 33.32 -7.85
CA LYS A 29 36.49 33.45 -9.13
C LYS A 29 36.30 32.07 -9.76
N ALA A 30 37.33 31.26 -9.82
CA ALA A 30 37.30 29.89 -10.32
C ALA A 30 36.31 29.02 -9.51
N LEU A 31 36.28 29.15 -8.17
CA LEU A 31 35.34 28.47 -7.31
C LEU A 31 33.90 28.88 -7.57
N ARG A 32 33.64 30.18 -7.75
CA ARG A 32 32.31 30.69 -8.11
C ARG A 32 31.84 30.22 -9.47
N GLU A 33 32.69 30.25 -10.48
CA GLU A 33 32.38 29.72 -11.81
C GLU A 33 32.05 28.21 -11.76
N ARG A 34 32.81 27.44 -10.98
CA ARG A 34 32.52 26.02 -10.76
C ARG A 34 31.20 25.80 -10.01
N LEU A 35 30.91 26.63 -9.02
CA LEU A 35 29.67 26.59 -8.27
C LEU A 35 28.44 26.94 -9.14
N GLU A 36 28.57 27.97 -10.01
CA GLU A 36 27.54 28.32 -10.98
C GLU A 36 27.31 27.22 -12.01
N LYS A 37 28.39 26.60 -12.54
CA LYS A 37 28.30 25.48 -13.46
C LYS A 37 27.57 24.31 -12.81
N LEU A 38 27.94 23.95 -11.58
CA LEU A 38 27.30 22.86 -10.83
C LEU A 38 25.86 23.17 -10.47
N GLN A 39 25.54 24.44 -10.19
CA GLN A 39 24.15 24.87 -9.98
C GLN A 39 23.33 24.77 -11.25
N ARG A 40 23.87 25.10 -12.43
CA ARG A 40 23.19 24.90 -13.73
C ARG A 40 22.99 23.40 -14.01
N GLU A 41 23.99 22.59 -13.78
CA GLU A 41 23.90 21.11 -13.91
C GLU A 41 22.85 20.54 -12.94
N TYR A 42 22.79 21.07 -11.71
CA TYR A 42 21.77 20.68 -10.72
C TYR A 42 20.36 21.12 -11.15
N GLN A 43 20.20 22.29 -11.75
CA GLN A 43 18.95 22.75 -12.33
C GLN A 43 18.52 21.85 -13.49
N ALA A 44 19.42 21.56 -14.44
CA ALA A 44 19.14 20.65 -15.55
C ALA A 44 18.82 19.23 -15.06
N THR A 45 19.51 18.75 -14.02
CA THR A 45 19.18 17.47 -13.36
C THR A 45 17.83 17.55 -12.69
N ARG A 46 17.41 18.69 -12.15
CA ARG A 46 16.11 18.92 -11.53
C ARG A 46 14.97 18.97 -12.57
N GLU A 47 15.22 19.42 -13.79
CA GLU A 47 14.27 19.32 -14.91
C GLU A 47 14.15 17.88 -15.40
N SER A 48 15.26 17.17 -15.58
CA SER A 48 15.28 15.72 -15.79
C SER A 48 14.60 14.94 -14.64
N HIS A 49 14.50 15.55 -13.47
CA HIS A 49 13.74 15.06 -12.33
C HIS A 49 12.23 15.19 -12.48
N ALA A 50 11.75 16.18 -13.23
CA ALA A 50 10.33 16.28 -13.54
C ALA A 50 9.92 15.10 -14.42
N ASP A 51 10.71 14.79 -15.44
CA ASP A 51 10.48 13.63 -16.32
C ASP A 51 10.59 12.30 -15.58
N ALA A 52 11.57 12.18 -14.69
CA ALA A 52 11.70 10.99 -13.85
C ALA A 52 10.60 10.89 -12.78
N ALA A 53 10.09 12.00 -12.25
CA ALA A 53 8.96 12.03 -11.36
C ALA A 53 7.66 11.64 -12.08
N ASP A 54 7.50 12.01 -13.35
CA ASP A 54 6.36 11.58 -14.17
C ASP A 54 6.45 10.09 -14.52
N SER A 55 7.64 9.59 -14.84
CA SER A 55 7.89 8.14 -15.02
C SER A 55 7.63 7.35 -13.74
N LEU A 56 8.04 7.87 -12.59
CA LEU A 56 7.75 7.29 -11.28
C LEU A 56 6.24 7.27 -11.00
N ARG A 57 5.56 8.38 -11.26
CA ARG A 57 4.11 8.49 -11.15
C ARG A 57 3.37 7.46 -12.00
N GLN A 58 3.79 7.29 -13.26
CA GLN A 58 3.23 6.26 -14.15
C GLN A 58 3.42 4.85 -13.61
N SER A 59 4.64 4.52 -13.18
CA SER A 59 4.96 3.21 -12.61
C SER A 59 4.20 2.95 -11.31
N GLU A 60 4.09 3.93 -10.41
CA GLU A 60 3.36 3.79 -9.15
C GLU A 60 1.83 3.65 -9.38
N ARG A 61 1.28 4.33 -10.39
CA ARG A 61 -0.11 4.14 -10.82
C ARG A 61 -0.33 2.73 -11.36
N ALA A 62 0.54 2.27 -12.26
CA ALA A 62 0.45 0.93 -12.84
C ALA A 62 0.54 -0.16 -11.74
N ILE A 63 1.45 -0.01 -10.78
CA ILE A 63 1.55 -0.90 -9.61
C ILE A 63 0.24 -0.89 -8.80
N SER A 64 -0.33 0.28 -8.53
CA SER A 64 -1.59 0.41 -7.78
C SER A 64 -2.76 -0.25 -8.52
N ASP A 65 -2.87 -0.04 -9.85
CA ASP A 65 -3.92 -0.62 -10.67
C ASP A 65 -3.80 -2.14 -10.77
N THR A 66 -2.59 -2.67 -10.94
CA THR A 66 -2.33 -4.11 -10.96
C THR A 66 -2.67 -4.77 -9.62
N LYS A 67 -2.31 -4.14 -8.51
CA LYS A 67 -2.69 -4.65 -7.18
C LYS A 67 -4.20 -4.62 -6.93
N ARG A 68 -4.88 -3.58 -7.40
CA ARG A 68 -6.35 -3.51 -7.33
C ARG A 68 -7.02 -4.63 -8.12
N LYS A 69 -6.48 -4.96 -9.31
CA LYS A 69 -6.95 -6.12 -10.08
C LYS A 69 -6.71 -7.43 -9.35
N LEU A 70 -5.51 -7.60 -8.77
CA LEU A 70 -5.19 -8.79 -7.97
C LEU A 70 -6.15 -8.97 -6.80
N GLN A 71 -6.50 -7.88 -6.11
CA GLN A 71 -7.47 -7.92 -5.02
C GLN A 71 -8.86 -8.36 -5.52
N LYS A 72 -9.34 -7.80 -6.65
CA LYS A 72 -10.61 -8.22 -7.25
C LYS A 72 -10.61 -9.70 -7.64
N LEU A 73 -9.52 -10.18 -8.26
CA LEU A 73 -9.37 -11.59 -8.61
C LEU A 73 -9.33 -12.50 -7.37
N GLU A 74 -8.79 -12.03 -6.24
CA GLU A 74 -8.84 -12.74 -4.96
C GLU A 74 -10.28 -12.86 -4.44
N ASP A 75 -11.02 -11.75 -4.45
CA ASP A 75 -12.42 -11.73 -4.01
C ASP A 75 -13.30 -12.62 -4.90
N GLU A 76 -13.11 -12.57 -6.24
CA GLU A 76 -13.79 -13.46 -7.19
C GLU A 76 -13.44 -14.93 -6.96
N GLN A 77 -12.17 -15.23 -6.69
CA GLN A 77 -11.72 -16.59 -6.38
C GLN A 77 -12.39 -17.13 -5.13
N GLN A 78 -12.46 -16.34 -4.06
CA GLN A 78 -13.11 -16.74 -2.81
C GLN A 78 -14.62 -16.96 -3.03
N LYS A 79 -15.28 -16.07 -3.76
CA LYS A 79 -16.71 -16.19 -4.09
C LYS A 79 -16.98 -17.46 -4.91
N THR A 80 -16.28 -17.64 -6.02
CA THR A 80 -16.46 -18.81 -6.91
C THR A 80 -16.15 -20.12 -6.17
N ARG A 81 -15.14 -20.13 -5.30
CA ARG A 81 -14.83 -21.31 -4.46
C ARG A 81 -15.93 -21.61 -3.46
N GLY A 82 -16.54 -20.57 -2.84
CA GLY A 82 -17.70 -20.74 -1.98
C GLY A 82 -18.88 -21.35 -2.71
N GLU A 83 -19.20 -20.80 -3.91
CA GLU A 83 -20.26 -21.31 -4.75
C GLU A 83 -20.01 -22.77 -5.21
N LEU A 84 -18.78 -23.12 -5.57
CA LEU A 84 -18.41 -24.50 -5.92
C LEU A 84 -18.60 -25.47 -4.73
N ASN A 85 -18.23 -25.04 -3.54
CA ASN A 85 -18.45 -25.85 -2.33
C ASN A 85 -19.94 -26.09 -2.06
N THR A 86 -20.79 -25.08 -2.26
CA THR A 86 -22.25 -25.22 -2.14
C THR A 86 -22.78 -26.22 -3.15
N VAL A 87 -22.42 -26.08 -4.44
CA VAL A 87 -22.82 -27.01 -5.50
C VAL A 87 -22.35 -28.43 -5.21
N ASN A 88 -21.12 -28.62 -4.73
CA ASN A 88 -20.59 -29.94 -4.38
C ASN A 88 -21.35 -30.56 -3.20
N THR A 89 -21.80 -29.76 -2.22
CA THR A 89 -22.61 -30.25 -1.09
C THR A 89 -24.00 -30.69 -1.58
N GLU A 90 -24.65 -29.90 -2.43
CA GLU A 90 -25.93 -30.24 -3.05
C GLU A 90 -25.81 -31.51 -3.92
N LEU A 91 -24.73 -31.61 -4.69
CA LEU A 91 -24.43 -32.76 -5.54
C LEU A 91 -24.31 -34.03 -4.69
N GLY A 92 -23.63 -33.98 -3.55
CA GLY A 92 -23.54 -35.10 -2.59
C GLY A 92 -24.89 -35.49 -2.01
N GLN A 93 -25.74 -34.52 -1.65
CA GLN A 93 -27.08 -34.77 -1.14
C GLN A 93 -28.00 -35.42 -2.18
N VAL A 94 -28.04 -34.90 -3.40
CA VAL A 94 -28.83 -35.47 -4.49
C VAL A 94 -28.35 -36.90 -4.85
N GLN A 95 -27.04 -37.11 -4.88
CA GLN A 95 -26.45 -38.40 -5.17
C GLN A 95 -26.79 -39.44 -4.10
N ALA A 96 -26.77 -39.07 -2.82
CA ALA A 96 -27.20 -39.92 -1.72
C ALA A 96 -28.70 -40.26 -1.82
N GLY A 97 -29.55 -39.26 -2.11
CA GLY A 97 -30.97 -39.45 -2.32
C GLY A 97 -31.30 -40.40 -3.49
N ILE A 98 -30.59 -40.24 -4.60
CA ILE A 98 -30.73 -41.16 -5.76
C ILE A 98 -30.38 -42.61 -5.33
N SER A 99 -29.28 -42.83 -4.63
CA SER A 99 -28.84 -44.14 -4.18
C SER A 99 -29.89 -44.81 -3.27
N GLU A 100 -30.44 -44.09 -2.31
CA GLU A 100 -31.51 -44.59 -1.43
C GLU A 100 -32.77 -44.96 -2.22
N ARG A 101 -33.20 -44.16 -3.20
CA ARG A 101 -34.37 -44.42 -3.99
C ARG A 101 -34.17 -45.56 -4.99
N GLN A 102 -32.97 -45.72 -5.53
CA GLN A 102 -32.59 -46.87 -6.38
C GLN A 102 -32.66 -48.19 -5.60
N GLU A 103 -32.14 -48.19 -4.36
CA GLU A 103 -32.24 -49.39 -3.48
C GLU A 103 -33.70 -49.74 -3.18
N ARG A 104 -34.52 -48.73 -2.82
CA ARG A 104 -35.96 -48.87 -2.58
C ARG A 104 -36.71 -49.40 -3.81
N LEU A 105 -36.41 -48.90 -5.02
CA LEU A 105 -36.99 -49.35 -6.27
C LEU A 105 -36.54 -50.80 -6.55
N GLY A 106 -35.29 -51.13 -6.31
CA GLY A 106 -34.76 -52.48 -6.44
C GLY A 106 -35.50 -53.47 -5.57
N GLU A 107 -35.72 -53.15 -4.31
CA GLU A 107 -36.50 -54.00 -3.39
C GLU A 107 -37.97 -54.16 -3.84
N MET A 108 -38.62 -53.08 -4.31
CA MET A 108 -39.98 -53.15 -4.84
C MET A 108 -40.08 -54.05 -6.07
N LEU A 109 -39.12 -53.92 -7.00
CA LEU A 109 -39.07 -54.73 -8.24
C LEU A 109 -38.81 -56.19 -7.91
N LYS A 110 -37.89 -56.49 -6.98
CA LYS A 110 -37.63 -57.85 -6.48
C LYS A 110 -38.87 -58.48 -5.87
N GLN A 111 -39.59 -57.75 -5.04
CA GLN A 111 -40.86 -58.24 -4.47
C GLN A 111 -41.94 -58.45 -5.53
N ALA A 112 -42.07 -57.58 -6.51
CA ALA A 112 -42.99 -57.71 -7.63
C ALA A 112 -42.66 -58.96 -8.48
N TYR A 113 -41.36 -59.19 -8.75
CA TYR A 113 -40.91 -60.38 -9.49
C TYR A 113 -41.17 -61.69 -8.73
N MET A 114 -40.92 -61.73 -7.42
CA MET A 114 -41.15 -62.90 -6.57
C MET A 114 -42.64 -63.26 -6.46
N ARG A 115 -43.56 -62.30 -6.56
CA ARG A 115 -45.04 -62.53 -6.58
C ARG A 115 -45.52 -63.08 -7.91
N GLY A 116 -44.76 -63.03 -8.98
CA GLY A 116 -45.09 -63.47 -10.33
C GLY A 116 -45.95 -62.45 -11.08
N GLY A 117 -45.43 -61.99 -12.22
CA GLY A 117 -46.11 -61.00 -13.07
C GLY A 117 -47.45 -61.52 -13.61
N GLY A 118 -48.58 -61.00 -13.09
CA GLY A 118 -49.89 -61.37 -13.47
C GLY A 118 -50.92 -61.34 -12.32
N ASP A 119 -50.56 -60.70 -11.22
CA ASP A 119 -51.32 -60.67 -9.97
C ASP A 119 -52.78 -60.24 -10.18
N SER A 120 -53.08 -59.24 -11.04
CA SER A 120 -54.40 -58.76 -11.32
C SER A 120 -55.29 -59.81 -12.03
N LEU A 121 -54.71 -60.59 -13.00
CA LEU A 121 -55.42 -61.64 -13.69
C LEU A 121 -55.58 -62.89 -12.83
N LYS A 122 -54.55 -63.25 -12.05
CA LYS A 122 -54.60 -64.32 -11.08
C LYS A 122 -55.67 -64.05 -10.01
N LEU A 123 -55.76 -62.79 -9.58
CA LEU A 123 -56.75 -62.35 -8.56
C LEU A 123 -58.16 -62.46 -9.08
N LEU A 124 -58.45 -62.06 -10.32
CA LEU A 124 -59.73 -62.16 -10.98
C LEU A 124 -60.15 -63.62 -11.21
N LEU A 125 -59.18 -64.52 -11.46
CA LEU A 125 -59.45 -65.95 -11.73
C LEU A 125 -59.40 -66.82 -10.43
N SER A 126 -59.16 -66.21 -9.28
CA SER A 126 -58.92 -66.94 -8.00
C SER A 126 -60.17 -67.48 -7.34
N GLY A 127 -61.39 -67.12 -7.84
CA GLY A 127 -62.63 -67.57 -7.23
C GLY A 127 -62.94 -66.99 -5.84
N LYS A 128 -62.21 -65.96 -5.40
CA LYS A 128 -62.44 -65.23 -4.14
C LYS A 128 -63.66 -64.33 -4.17
N ASP A 129 -64.15 -63.87 -3.01
CA ASP A 129 -65.22 -62.92 -2.88
C ASP A 129 -64.96 -61.64 -3.72
N PRO A 130 -65.86 -61.20 -4.60
CA PRO A 130 -65.73 -60.01 -5.45
C PRO A 130 -65.34 -58.74 -4.67
N ASN A 131 -65.79 -58.57 -3.40
CA ASN A 131 -65.43 -57.44 -2.56
C ASN A 131 -63.99 -57.51 -2.09
N GLU A 132 -63.45 -58.70 -1.85
CA GLU A 132 -62.04 -58.91 -1.51
C GLU A 132 -61.16 -58.68 -2.70
N VAL A 133 -61.52 -59.20 -3.87
CA VAL A 133 -60.80 -58.94 -5.13
C VAL A 133 -60.80 -57.44 -5.49
N SER A 134 -61.89 -56.72 -5.29
CA SER A 134 -61.95 -55.28 -5.53
C SER A 134 -60.98 -54.52 -4.63
N ARG A 135 -60.90 -54.84 -3.31
CA ARG A 135 -59.95 -54.24 -2.39
C ARG A 135 -58.51 -54.52 -2.74
N GLU A 136 -58.18 -55.75 -3.09
CA GLU A 136 -56.82 -56.09 -3.51
C GLU A 136 -56.42 -55.40 -4.80
N LEU A 137 -57.28 -55.24 -5.78
CA LEU A 137 -57.04 -54.42 -7.00
C LEU A 137 -56.77 -52.95 -6.69
N VAL A 138 -57.52 -52.37 -5.78
CA VAL A 138 -57.27 -51.00 -5.33
C VAL A 138 -55.89 -50.90 -4.66
N TYR A 139 -55.49 -51.83 -3.83
CA TYR A 139 -54.11 -51.83 -3.23
C TYR A 139 -53.02 -51.96 -4.30
N LEU A 140 -53.20 -52.85 -5.30
CA LEU A 140 -52.28 -53.00 -6.39
C LEU A 140 -52.17 -51.70 -7.21
N ASN A 141 -53.26 -51.01 -7.44
CA ASN A 141 -53.26 -49.71 -8.13
C ASN A 141 -52.51 -48.64 -7.33
N TYR A 142 -52.70 -48.54 -5.98
CA TYR A 142 -51.92 -47.66 -5.16
C TYR A 142 -50.41 -47.98 -5.19
N LEU A 143 -50.08 -49.29 -5.16
CA LEU A 143 -48.66 -49.72 -5.27
C LEU A 143 -48.05 -49.28 -6.59
N SER A 144 -48.75 -49.55 -7.74
CA SER A 144 -48.30 -49.14 -9.06
C SER A 144 -48.13 -47.62 -9.17
N GLN A 145 -49.07 -46.85 -8.67
CA GLN A 145 -48.95 -45.40 -8.66
C GLN A 145 -47.78 -44.91 -7.78
N SER A 146 -47.49 -45.59 -6.66
CA SER A 146 -46.35 -45.28 -5.81
C SER A 146 -45.05 -45.55 -6.55
N GLN A 147 -44.97 -46.65 -7.28
CA GLN A 147 -43.79 -47.00 -8.12
C GLN A 147 -43.57 -45.97 -9.22
N LEU A 148 -44.65 -45.56 -9.95
CA LEU A 148 -44.55 -44.54 -10.97
C LEU A 148 -44.06 -43.19 -10.41
N ARG A 149 -44.59 -42.76 -9.26
CA ARG A 149 -44.08 -41.55 -8.59
C ARG A 149 -42.63 -41.62 -8.18
N LEU A 150 -42.16 -42.78 -7.70
CA LEU A 150 -40.77 -43.02 -7.38
C LEU A 150 -39.86 -42.94 -8.61
N ILE A 151 -40.29 -43.54 -9.72
CA ILE A 151 -39.56 -43.46 -10.99
C ILE A 151 -39.50 -42.04 -11.51
N GLU A 152 -40.59 -41.29 -11.43
CA GLU A 152 -40.64 -39.90 -11.85
C GLU A 152 -39.72 -39.00 -10.98
N SER A 153 -39.74 -39.19 -9.63
CA SER A 153 -38.81 -38.49 -8.76
C SER A 153 -37.35 -38.80 -9.03
N LEU A 154 -37.02 -40.07 -9.32
CA LEU A 154 -35.66 -40.46 -9.72
C LEU A 154 -35.21 -39.81 -11.03
N ARG A 155 -36.08 -39.69 -12.01
CA ARG A 155 -35.79 -38.97 -13.28
C ARG A 155 -35.49 -37.50 -13.02
N GLN A 156 -36.31 -36.83 -12.24
CA GLN A 156 -36.10 -35.43 -11.89
C GLN A 156 -34.78 -35.21 -11.14
N GLU A 157 -34.43 -36.10 -10.24
CA GLU A 157 -33.15 -36.03 -9.50
C GLU A 157 -31.93 -36.32 -10.37
N LEU A 158 -32.04 -37.24 -11.35
CA LEU A 158 -30.99 -37.49 -12.35
C LEU A 158 -30.76 -36.26 -13.22
N ASP A 159 -31.84 -35.59 -13.66
CA ASP A 159 -31.74 -34.31 -14.38
C ASP A 159 -31.12 -33.22 -13.54
N GLN A 160 -31.48 -33.11 -12.25
CA GLN A 160 -30.87 -32.19 -11.32
C GLN A 160 -29.37 -32.50 -11.12
N LEU A 161 -29.01 -33.78 -10.96
CA LEU A 161 -27.63 -34.22 -10.84
C LEU A 161 -26.79 -33.83 -12.07
N ALA A 162 -27.35 -33.97 -13.26
CA ALA A 162 -26.68 -33.57 -14.49
C ALA A 162 -26.40 -32.07 -14.53
N ARG A 163 -27.40 -31.23 -14.18
CA ARG A 163 -27.25 -29.76 -14.09
C ARG A 163 -26.23 -29.34 -13.05
N LEU A 164 -26.24 -29.96 -11.87
CA LEU A 164 -25.27 -29.66 -10.81
C LEU A 164 -23.84 -30.02 -11.22
N LYS A 165 -23.64 -31.17 -11.91
CA LYS A 165 -22.32 -31.55 -12.45
C LYS A 165 -21.82 -30.56 -13.48
N GLU A 166 -22.67 -30.08 -14.36
CA GLU A 166 -22.33 -29.06 -15.37
C GLU A 166 -21.93 -27.75 -14.69
N SER A 167 -22.75 -27.29 -13.73
CA SER A 167 -22.44 -26.08 -12.94
C SER A 167 -21.13 -26.20 -12.16
N ALA A 168 -20.84 -27.34 -11.56
CA ALA A 168 -19.57 -27.58 -10.87
C ALA A 168 -18.38 -27.52 -11.85
N ALA A 169 -18.51 -28.09 -13.04
CA ALA A 169 -17.47 -28.05 -14.06
C ALA A 169 -17.21 -26.63 -14.59
N GLU A 170 -18.27 -25.84 -14.79
CA GLU A 170 -18.15 -24.41 -15.16
C GLU A 170 -17.40 -23.60 -14.10
N LYS A 171 -17.75 -23.78 -12.83
CA LYS A 171 -17.07 -23.07 -11.73
C LYS A 171 -15.62 -23.48 -11.56
N ASP A 172 -15.28 -24.75 -11.80
CA ASP A 172 -13.89 -25.22 -11.76
C ASP A 172 -13.07 -24.64 -12.93
N ARG A 173 -13.67 -24.53 -14.13
CA ARG A 173 -13.04 -23.80 -15.26
C ARG A 173 -12.82 -22.32 -14.91
N ALA A 174 -13.82 -21.64 -14.38
CA ALA A 174 -13.70 -20.26 -13.96
C ALA A 174 -12.59 -20.06 -12.90
N LEU A 175 -12.48 -20.96 -11.93
CA LEU A 175 -11.37 -20.93 -10.96
C LEU A 175 -10.00 -21.09 -11.61
N THR A 176 -9.90 -21.91 -12.65
CA THR A 176 -8.65 -22.10 -13.40
C THR A 176 -8.26 -20.83 -14.16
N GLU A 177 -9.22 -20.18 -14.82
CA GLU A 177 -9.02 -18.90 -15.52
C GLU A 177 -8.61 -17.78 -14.56
N ILE A 178 -9.27 -17.68 -13.40
CA ILE A 178 -8.91 -16.72 -12.34
C ILE A 178 -7.47 -16.96 -11.87
N LYS A 179 -7.05 -18.21 -11.65
CA LYS A 179 -5.68 -18.55 -11.25
C LYS A 179 -4.65 -18.12 -12.30
N GLN A 180 -4.93 -18.40 -13.60
CA GLN A 180 -4.05 -17.98 -14.69
C GLN A 180 -3.93 -16.45 -14.77
N SER A 181 -5.05 -15.75 -14.65
CA SER A 181 -5.08 -14.29 -14.64
C SER A 181 -4.29 -13.71 -13.45
N LYS A 182 -4.38 -14.32 -12.27
CA LYS A 182 -3.58 -13.93 -11.10
C LYS A 182 -2.09 -14.08 -11.35
N ILE A 183 -1.64 -15.17 -11.94
CA ILE A 183 -0.22 -15.40 -12.26
C ILE A 183 0.27 -14.33 -13.23
N ALA A 184 -0.47 -14.06 -14.31
CA ALA A 184 -0.10 -13.04 -15.30
C ALA A 184 0.00 -11.62 -14.68
N GLU A 185 -0.95 -11.22 -13.83
CA GLU A 185 -0.91 -9.92 -13.16
C GLU A 185 0.22 -9.85 -12.09
N GLN A 186 0.56 -10.97 -11.43
CA GLN A 186 1.70 -11.03 -10.50
C GLN A 186 3.04 -10.84 -11.23
N GLU A 187 3.23 -11.48 -12.39
CA GLU A 187 4.43 -11.29 -13.21
C GLU A 187 4.56 -9.84 -13.70
N LYS A 188 3.44 -9.24 -14.12
CA LYS A 188 3.39 -7.84 -14.51
C LYS A 188 3.78 -6.93 -13.34
N LEU A 189 3.23 -7.16 -12.16
CA LEU A 189 3.55 -6.41 -10.94
C LEU A 189 5.06 -6.46 -10.62
N LEU A 190 5.66 -7.64 -10.75
CA LEU A 190 7.10 -7.81 -10.52
C LEU A 190 7.94 -6.98 -11.49
N LYS A 191 7.61 -6.98 -12.77
CA LYS A 191 8.28 -6.17 -13.80
C LYS A 191 8.16 -4.67 -13.53
N GLU A 192 6.96 -4.21 -13.16
CA GLU A 192 6.71 -2.81 -12.82
C GLU A 192 7.48 -2.37 -11.57
N LYS A 193 7.56 -3.21 -10.54
CA LYS A 193 8.37 -2.95 -9.34
C LYS A 193 9.87 -2.86 -9.65
N GLN A 194 10.39 -3.74 -10.50
CA GLN A 194 11.79 -3.69 -10.94
C GLN A 194 12.09 -2.41 -11.75
N ALA A 195 11.21 -2.03 -12.67
CA ALA A 195 11.33 -0.79 -13.43
C ALA A 195 11.34 0.43 -12.51
N ARG A 196 10.42 0.51 -11.56
CA ARG A 196 10.38 1.55 -10.52
C ARG A 196 11.70 1.62 -9.73
N GLN A 197 12.20 0.49 -9.25
CA GLN A 197 13.45 0.43 -8.48
C GLN A 197 14.64 0.96 -9.27
N THR A 198 14.70 0.66 -10.57
CA THR A 198 15.75 1.15 -11.46
C THR A 198 15.69 2.68 -11.61
N VAL A 199 14.51 3.26 -11.76
CA VAL A 199 14.31 4.72 -11.81
C VAL A 199 14.75 5.36 -10.50
N LEU A 200 14.29 4.85 -9.36
CA LEU A 200 14.63 5.37 -8.03
C LEU A 200 16.12 5.32 -7.74
N SER A 201 16.80 4.23 -8.06
CA SER A 201 18.24 4.09 -7.82
C SER A 201 19.08 5.05 -8.65
N ARG A 202 18.72 5.27 -9.94
CA ARG A 202 19.38 6.26 -10.80
C ARG A 202 19.18 7.68 -10.25
N LEU A 203 18.00 7.98 -9.77
CA LEU A 203 17.59 9.29 -9.33
C LEU A 203 18.27 9.67 -8.01
N SER A 204 18.18 8.81 -6.98
CA SER A 204 18.75 9.06 -5.66
C SER A 204 20.27 9.20 -5.67
N GLY A 205 20.96 8.38 -6.48
CA GLY A 205 22.41 8.40 -6.59
C GLY A 205 22.93 9.75 -7.12
N LYS A 206 22.39 10.25 -8.23
CA LYS A 206 22.83 11.53 -8.83
C LYS A 206 22.57 12.72 -7.91
N ILE A 207 21.42 12.76 -7.23
CA ILE A 207 21.08 13.87 -6.35
C ILE A 207 21.96 13.91 -5.11
N LYS A 208 22.16 12.75 -4.49
CA LYS A 208 22.98 12.68 -3.28
C LYS A 208 24.41 13.17 -3.54
N THR A 209 25.00 12.79 -4.67
CA THR A 209 26.33 13.25 -5.06
C THR A 209 26.37 14.74 -5.36
N GLN A 210 25.45 15.27 -6.15
CA GLN A 210 25.39 16.69 -6.50
C GLN A 210 25.09 17.58 -5.28
N ARG A 211 24.17 17.18 -4.40
CA ARG A 211 23.90 17.92 -3.15
C ARG A 211 25.13 17.97 -2.24
N LYS A 212 25.84 16.84 -2.10
CA LYS A 212 27.07 16.80 -1.29
C LYS A 212 28.14 17.73 -1.88
N GLU A 213 28.35 17.71 -3.18
CA GLU A 213 29.33 18.54 -3.87
C GLU A 213 28.99 20.03 -3.77
N ILE A 214 27.72 20.42 -4.01
CA ILE A 214 27.23 21.81 -3.82
C ILE A 214 27.43 22.27 -2.37
N SER A 215 27.13 21.41 -1.38
CA SER A 215 27.30 21.72 0.03
C SER A 215 28.78 21.98 0.38
N THR A 216 29.68 21.14 -0.13
CA THR A 216 31.13 21.30 0.09
C THR A 216 31.64 22.59 -0.55
N LEU A 217 31.30 22.85 -1.81
CA LEU A 217 31.71 24.06 -2.53
C LEU A 217 31.19 25.34 -1.87
N LYS A 218 29.96 25.34 -1.36
CA LYS A 218 29.42 26.48 -0.59
C LYS A 218 30.16 26.71 0.72
N GLN A 219 30.56 25.64 1.41
CA GLN A 219 31.39 25.78 2.62
C GLN A 219 32.78 26.33 2.29
N ASP A 220 33.38 25.87 1.21
CA ASP A 220 34.69 26.34 0.75
C ASP A 220 34.64 27.79 0.28
N GLU A 221 33.59 28.22 -0.46
CA GLU A 221 33.36 29.61 -0.82
C GLU A 221 33.24 30.51 0.44
N LYS A 222 32.49 30.07 1.44
CA LYS A 222 32.35 30.81 2.70
C LYS A 222 33.68 30.91 3.43
N ARG A 223 34.47 29.82 3.55
CA ARG A 223 35.78 29.82 4.17
C ARG A 223 36.74 30.74 3.44
N LEU A 224 36.76 30.72 2.13
CA LEU A 224 37.63 31.57 1.29
C LEU A 224 37.21 33.06 1.42
N THR A 225 35.94 33.34 1.40
CA THR A 225 35.38 34.70 1.61
C THR A 225 35.74 35.24 3.00
N ASP A 226 35.62 34.40 4.03
CA ASP A 226 35.97 34.77 5.39
C ASP A 226 37.50 34.99 5.55
N LEU A 227 38.34 34.20 4.87
CA LEU A 227 39.80 34.38 4.82
C LEU A 227 40.16 35.71 4.13
N ILE A 228 39.57 35.99 2.96
CA ILE A 228 39.78 37.25 2.23
C ILE A 228 39.35 38.44 3.08
N ALA A 229 38.22 38.38 3.78
CA ALA A 229 37.74 39.40 4.68
C ALA A 229 38.69 39.59 5.89
N LYS A 230 39.20 38.49 6.46
CA LYS A 230 40.21 38.55 7.54
C LYS A 230 41.54 39.19 7.08
N LEU A 231 42.02 38.80 5.90
CA LEU A 231 43.22 39.37 5.30
C LEU A 231 43.04 40.85 4.98
N ALA A 232 41.90 41.27 4.45
CA ALA A 232 41.53 42.67 4.25
C ALA A 232 41.49 43.46 5.54
N ARG A 233 40.90 42.90 6.61
CA ARG A 233 40.89 43.52 7.98
C ARG A 233 42.28 43.60 8.57
N LEU A 234 43.12 42.58 8.44
CA LEU A 234 44.52 42.60 8.91
C LEU A 234 45.36 43.63 8.16
N ALA A 235 45.10 43.82 6.84
CA ALA A 235 45.72 44.90 6.06
C ALA A 235 45.26 46.28 6.49
N GLN A 236 44.01 46.46 6.89
CA GLN A 236 43.49 47.70 7.49
C GLN A 236 43.88 47.87 8.94
N GLN A 237 43.97 46.82 9.76
CA GLN A 237 44.41 46.86 11.15
C GLN A 237 45.87 47.09 11.37
N ARG A 238 46.73 46.86 10.37
CA ARG A 238 48.09 47.40 10.34
C ARG A 238 48.12 48.93 10.31
N LYS A 239 46.97 49.56 9.97
CA LYS A 239 46.77 51.03 10.08
C LYS A 239 46.02 51.50 11.34
N ALA A 240 45.42 50.58 12.14
CA ALA A 240 44.75 50.96 13.38
C ALA A 240 44.74 49.77 14.38
N LYS A 241 45.47 49.91 15.46
CA LYS A 241 45.49 48.96 16.60
C LYS A 241 44.21 49.04 17.42
N THR A 242 43.80 47.88 17.92
CA THR A 242 43.09 47.53 19.17
C THR A 242 41.58 47.21 19.10
N ALA A 243 41.29 46.07 19.64
CA ALA A 243 40.33 45.65 20.67
C ALA A 243 39.22 44.63 20.34
N LYS A 244 39.35 43.51 21.04
CA LYS A 244 38.36 42.65 21.77
C LYS A 244 37.33 41.75 21.05
N LYS A 245 37.43 40.46 21.49
CA LYS A 245 36.54 39.28 21.38
C LYS A 245 35.21 39.44 22.18
N PRO A 246 34.15 38.64 21.97
CA PRO A 246 34.08 37.27 22.49
C PRO A 246 33.26 36.23 21.73
N ALA A 247 33.26 35.01 22.29
CA ALA A 247 32.85 33.68 21.92
C ALA A 247 31.36 33.38 21.65
N SER A 248 31.10 32.29 20.93
CA SER A 248 29.78 31.68 20.78
C SER A 248 29.83 30.16 20.83
N LYS A 249 28.78 29.57 21.38
CA LYS A 249 28.59 28.16 21.75
C LYS A 249 28.01 27.35 20.60
N SER A 250 28.44 26.08 20.48
CA SER A 250 27.93 25.08 19.55
C SER A 250 26.81 24.27 20.17
N ALA A 251 25.79 23.96 19.38
CA ALA A 251 24.74 22.97 19.66
C ALA A 251 24.97 21.70 18.84
N ARG A 252 24.80 20.58 19.49
CA ARG A 252 25.04 19.19 18.99
C ARG A 252 23.73 18.59 18.48
N PRO A 253 23.70 17.84 17.37
CA PRO A 253 22.48 17.16 16.90
C PRO A 253 22.26 15.87 17.66
N GLN A 254 20.98 15.61 18.01
CA GLN A 254 20.52 14.36 18.62
C GLN A 254 20.11 13.37 17.55
N SER A 255 20.43 12.10 17.79
CA SER A 255 20.09 10.94 16.96
C SER A 255 18.61 10.56 17.05
N SER A 256 17.98 10.26 15.92
CA SER A 256 16.58 9.86 15.80
C SER A 256 16.43 8.34 15.86
N GLY A 257 15.98 7.83 17.01
CA GLY A 257 15.38 6.51 17.14
C GLY A 257 13.85 6.56 17.03
N PRO A 258 13.15 5.42 16.90
CA PRO A 258 11.69 5.39 16.85
C PRO A 258 11.08 5.95 18.14
N VAL A 259 10.00 6.72 18.01
CA VAL A 259 9.36 7.43 19.13
C VAL A 259 8.40 6.51 19.90
N ALA A 260 7.76 5.56 19.21
CA ALA A 260 6.86 4.56 19.78
C ALA A 260 6.58 3.43 18.77
N VAL A 261 6.05 2.30 19.24
CA VAL A 261 5.61 1.17 18.42
C VAL A 261 4.10 1.04 18.54
N ASN A 262 3.40 0.90 17.41
CA ASN A 262 1.97 0.67 17.34
C ASN A 262 1.68 -0.78 16.94
N THR A 263 0.98 -1.51 17.80
CA THR A 263 0.59 -2.91 17.57
C THR A 263 -0.91 -3.09 17.27
N GLU A 264 -1.71 -2.02 17.42
CA GLU A 264 -3.16 -2.05 17.23
C GLU A 264 -3.58 -1.30 15.97
N VAL A 265 -4.60 -1.81 15.28
CA VAL A 265 -5.23 -1.18 14.11
C VAL A 265 -6.72 -1.00 14.35
N PRO A 266 -7.40 -0.09 13.62
CA PRO A 266 -8.84 0.08 13.71
C PRO A 266 -9.58 -1.22 13.43
N GLU A 267 -10.55 -1.54 14.27
CA GLU A 267 -11.54 -2.59 14.05
C GLU A 267 -12.87 -1.95 13.62
N ALA A 268 -13.78 -2.74 13.05
CA ALA A 268 -15.10 -2.26 12.58
C ALA A 268 -16.03 -1.90 13.78
N MET A 269 -15.68 -0.86 14.54
CA MET A 269 -16.36 -0.53 15.80
C MET A 269 -17.23 0.73 15.75
N PHE A 270 -17.10 1.61 14.75
CA PHE A 270 -17.82 2.89 14.76
C PHE A 270 -18.72 3.00 13.53
N GLY A 271 -20.00 2.65 13.73
CA GLY A 271 -21.08 2.99 12.82
C GLY A 271 -21.28 4.51 12.74
N GLU A 272 -22.46 5.01 12.50
CA GLU A 272 -22.83 6.43 12.27
C GLU A 272 -22.50 7.43 13.42
N THR A 273 -21.46 7.17 14.22
CA THR A 273 -21.05 8.06 15.32
C THR A 273 -20.33 9.27 14.75
N ALA A 274 -20.76 10.48 15.11
CA ALA A 274 -20.10 11.73 14.73
C ALA A 274 -18.59 11.67 15.07
N PHE A 275 -17.72 12.05 14.12
CA PHE A 275 -16.27 11.95 14.28
C PHE A 275 -15.74 12.71 15.50
N SER A 276 -16.36 13.86 15.83
CA SER A 276 -16.00 14.66 17.00
C SER A 276 -16.06 13.91 18.34
N ARG A 277 -16.90 12.87 18.46
CA ARG A 277 -17.03 12.04 19.65
C ARG A 277 -16.00 10.92 19.75
N LEU A 278 -15.22 10.69 18.69
CA LEU A 278 -14.19 9.65 18.64
C LEU A 278 -12.83 10.11 19.18
N LYS A 279 -12.74 11.33 19.71
CA LYS A 279 -11.51 11.86 20.28
C LYS A 279 -11.04 11.00 21.45
N GLY A 280 -9.78 10.50 21.36
CA GLY A 280 -9.19 9.60 22.37
C GLY A 280 -9.62 8.14 22.24
N LEU A 281 -10.39 7.78 21.19
CA LEU A 281 -10.87 6.41 20.95
C LEU A 281 -10.35 5.81 19.64
N LEU A 282 -9.75 6.61 18.77
CA LEU A 282 -9.22 6.13 17.50
C LEU A 282 -7.99 5.25 17.70
N ARG A 283 -7.74 4.38 16.72
CA ARG A 283 -6.50 3.62 16.60
C ARG A 283 -5.74 4.05 15.35
N LEU A 284 -4.43 3.88 15.35
CA LEU A 284 -3.60 4.19 14.17
C LEU A 284 -3.96 3.28 13.00
N PRO A 285 -3.89 3.78 11.74
CA PRO A 285 -4.39 3.09 10.55
C PRO A 285 -3.60 1.83 10.17
N VAL A 286 -2.39 1.67 10.67
CA VAL A 286 -1.49 0.55 10.37
C VAL A 286 -0.66 0.19 11.58
N ARG A 287 -0.29 -1.09 11.73
CA ARG A 287 0.68 -1.55 12.73
C ARG A 287 2.09 -1.12 12.31
N GLY A 288 2.88 -0.60 13.25
CA GLY A 288 4.23 -0.17 12.96
C GLY A 288 4.84 0.75 14.01
N GLU A 289 5.98 1.33 13.66
CA GLU A 289 6.75 2.22 14.53
C GLU A 289 6.50 3.69 14.20
N LEU A 290 6.18 4.50 15.20
CA LEU A 290 6.08 5.95 15.02
C LEU A 290 7.48 6.56 14.91
N MET A 291 7.77 7.20 13.77
CA MET A 291 9.07 7.80 13.48
C MET A 291 9.16 9.28 13.86
N ASN A 292 8.04 9.97 14.03
CA ASN A 292 8.00 11.39 14.33
C ASN A 292 6.86 11.77 15.27
N ARG A 293 6.87 13.01 15.75
CA ARG A 293 5.77 13.62 16.51
C ARG A 293 5.19 14.80 15.75
N PHE A 294 3.89 15.01 15.89
CA PHE A 294 3.22 16.21 15.38
C PHE A 294 3.90 17.48 15.88
N GLY A 295 4.17 18.43 15.00
CA GLY A 295 4.84 19.70 15.35
C GLY A 295 6.36 19.61 15.46
N ALA A 296 6.96 18.42 15.48
CA ALA A 296 8.42 18.27 15.50
C ALA A 296 9.06 18.85 14.22
N PRO A 297 10.29 19.37 14.28
CA PRO A 297 10.99 19.88 13.12
C PRO A 297 11.31 18.74 12.15
N ARG A 298 11.11 18.98 10.85
CA ARG A 298 11.45 18.05 9.77
C ARG A 298 12.89 18.30 9.29
N GLU A 299 13.67 17.25 9.09
CA GLU A 299 15.01 17.37 8.51
C GLU A 299 14.94 18.03 7.12
N GLY A 300 15.70 19.11 6.94
CA GLY A 300 15.72 19.87 5.67
C GLY A 300 15.28 21.33 5.75
N GLY A 301 15.00 21.87 6.97
CA GLY A 301 14.87 23.30 7.24
C GLY A 301 13.43 23.85 7.28
N GLY A 302 13.04 24.39 8.41
CA GLY A 302 11.93 25.33 8.58
C GLY A 302 10.50 24.77 8.59
N LEU A 303 10.27 23.54 8.22
CA LEU A 303 8.94 22.90 8.21
C LEU A 303 8.77 21.96 9.41
N SER A 304 7.60 21.97 10.01
CA SER A 304 7.22 21.02 11.08
C SER A 304 6.32 19.90 10.50
N TRP A 305 6.38 18.72 11.13
CA TRP A 305 5.50 17.61 10.83
C TRP A 305 4.03 17.99 11.14
N LYS A 306 3.16 17.84 10.14
CA LYS A 306 1.71 18.10 10.26
C LYS A 306 0.90 16.84 10.56
N GLY A 307 1.55 15.68 10.58
CA GLY A 307 0.98 14.37 10.85
C GLY A 307 2.04 13.44 11.45
N LEU A 308 1.77 12.15 11.39
CA LEU A 308 2.61 11.08 11.89
C LEU A 308 3.12 10.23 10.71
N PHE A 309 4.38 9.85 10.72
CA PHE A 309 4.89 8.81 9.84
C PHE A 309 5.02 7.52 10.64
N ILE A 310 4.32 6.48 10.20
CA ILE A 310 4.27 5.16 10.81
C ILE A 310 5.05 4.23 9.88
N ARG A 311 6.26 3.83 10.29
CA ARG A 311 7.03 2.81 9.58
C ARG A 311 6.30 1.49 9.68
N ALA A 312 6.03 0.86 8.55
CA ALA A 312 5.32 -0.41 8.46
C ALA A 312 5.92 -1.27 7.35
N GLN A 313 5.64 -2.57 7.40
CA GLN A 313 6.05 -3.48 6.35
C GLN A 313 5.38 -3.09 5.02
N GLU A 314 6.12 -3.14 3.91
CA GLU A 314 5.59 -2.91 2.58
C GLU A 314 4.42 -3.87 2.30
N GLY A 315 3.30 -3.35 1.81
CA GLY A 315 2.09 -4.12 1.58
C GLY A 315 1.20 -4.32 2.81
N ALA A 316 1.61 -3.88 4.02
CA ALA A 316 0.76 -3.95 5.21
C ALA A 316 -0.56 -3.21 4.98
N GLU A 317 -1.65 -3.79 5.44
CA GLU A 317 -3.00 -3.26 5.25
C GLU A 317 -3.21 -1.96 6.02
N VAL A 318 -3.63 -0.92 5.31
CA VAL A 318 -3.97 0.40 5.86
C VAL A 318 -5.48 0.51 5.99
N ARG A 319 -5.95 0.77 7.19
CA ARG A 319 -7.37 0.78 7.53
C ARG A 319 -7.90 2.19 7.81
N ALA A 320 -9.14 2.46 7.42
CA ALA A 320 -9.82 3.70 7.78
C ALA A 320 -9.97 3.81 9.29
N VAL A 321 -9.60 4.96 9.87
CA VAL A 321 -9.67 5.18 11.33
C VAL A 321 -11.12 5.36 11.83
N ALA A 322 -12.02 5.76 10.96
CA ALA A 322 -13.46 5.94 11.25
C ALA A 322 -14.29 5.83 9.97
N ALA A 323 -15.61 5.77 10.12
CA ALA A 323 -16.56 5.81 9.01
C ALA A 323 -16.47 7.17 8.27
N GLY A 324 -16.71 7.15 6.96
CA GLY A 324 -16.68 8.36 6.13
C GLY A 324 -16.83 8.06 4.65
N ARG A 325 -16.54 9.06 3.83
CA ARG A 325 -16.55 8.98 2.36
C ARG A 325 -15.18 9.33 1.82
N VAL A 326 -14.67 8.53 0.91
CA VAL A 326 -13.42 8.83 0.19
C VAL A 326 -13.67 10.02 -0.74
N VAL A 327 -12.92 11.10 -0.54
CA VAL A 327 -13.00 12.32 -1.36
C VAL A 327 -11.82 12.47 -2.32
N PHE A 328 -10.75 11.73 -2.06
CA PHE A 328 -9.55 11.69 -2.92
C PHE A 328 -8.88 10.32 -2.80
N ALA A 329 -8.48 9.73 -3.94
CA ALA A 329 -7.75 8.47 -3.99
C ALA A 329 -6.89 8.42 -5.26
N GLU A 330 -5.81 9.23 -5.30
CA GLU A 330 -4.91 9.30 -6.42
C GLU A 330 -3.47 9.60 -5.97
N TRP A 331 -2.54 9.49 -6.92
CA TRP A 331 -1.16 9.91 -6.70
C TRP A 331 -1.03 11.43 -6.67
N LEU A 332 -0.39 11.97 -5.62
CA LEU A 332 -0.12 13.39 -5.46
C LEU A 332 1.37 13.61 -5.21
N ARG A 333 1.96 14.56 -5.94
CA ARG A 333 3.39 14.91 -5.81
C ARG A 333 3.74 15.27 -4.37
N GLY A 334 4.77 14.61 -3.81
CA GLY A 334 5.22 14.81 -2.42
C GLY A 334 4.47 14.00 -1.37
N PHE A 335 3.34 13.36 -1.73
CA PHE A 335 2.56 12.47 -0.88
C PHE A 335 2.54 11.02 -1.41
N GLY A 336 2.87 10.81 -2.71
CA GLY A 336 2.70 9.53 -3.36
C GLY A 336 1.23 9.15 -3.53
N ASN A 337 0.90 7.88 -3.43
CA ASN A 337 -0.48 7.39 -3.44
C ASN A 337 -1.19 7.82 -2.15
N LEU A 338 -2.17 8.70 -2.28
CA LEU A 338 -2.89 9.37 -1.19
C LEU A 338 -4.36 8.99 -1.20
N VAL A 339 -4.88 8.61 -0.04
CA VAL A 339 -6.34 8.54 0.24
C VAL A 339 -6.71 9.65 1.20
N ILE A 340 -7.82 10.33 0.94
CA ILE A 340 -8.44 11.27 1.89
C ILE A 340 -9.87 10.80 2.14
N VAL A 341 -10.20 10.63 3.41
CA VAL A 341 -11.55 10.29 3.86
C VAL A 341 -12.15 11.48 4.59
N ASP A 342 -13.33 11.91 4.13
CA ASP A 342 -14.15 12.90 4.81
C ASP A 342 -15.08 12.20 5.79
N HIS A 343 -15.00 12.57 7.05
CA HIS A 343 -15.78 12.01 8.16
C HIS A 343 -17.00 12.88 8.55
N GLY A 344 -17.25 13.96 7.82
CA GLY A 344 -18.25 14.96 8.16
C GLY A 344 -17.77 15.98 9.19
N GLU A 345 -18.59 16.98 9.49
CA GLU A 345 -18.29 18.06 10.44
C GLU A 345 -16.96 18.81 10.16
N GLY A 346 -16.42 18.74 8.92
CA GLY A 346 -15.13 19.31 8.53
C GLY A 346 -13.92 18.51 8.96
N TYR A 347 -14.08 17.27 9.43
CA TYR A 347 -13.00 16.35 9.78
C TYR A 347 -12.59 15.50 8.59
N MET A 348 -11.29 15.40 8.36
CA MET A 348 -10.70 14.57 7.30
C MET A 348 -9.50 13.80 7.85
N SER A 349 -9.32 12.58 7.37
CA SER A 349 -8.09 11.80 7.55
C SER A 349 -7.38 11.59 6.22
N LEU A 350 -6.07 11.73 6.24
CA LEU A 350 -5.17 11.58 5.09
C LEU A 350 -4.22 10.41 5.33
N TYR A 351 -4.07 9.57 4.31
CA TYR A 351 -3.21 8.39 4.32
C TYR A 351 -2.33 8.45 3.08
N SER A 352 -1.04 8.70 3.22
CA SER A 352 -0.15 8.84 2.07
C SER A 352 1.07 7.91 2.13
N ASN A 353 1.89 7.93 1.09
CA ASN A 353 2.99 7.00 0.84
C ASN A 353 2.54 5.54 0.63
N ASN A 354 1.25 5.31 0.33
CA ASN A 354 0.72 3.98 0.12
C ASN A 354 1.34 3.32 -1.13
N GLU A 355 1.46 2.01 -1.14
CA GLU A 355 1.88 1.24 -2.31
C GLU A 355 0.72 1.13 -3.32
N SER A 356 -0.49 0.84 -2.84
CA SER A 356 -1.71 0.76 -3.65
C SER A 356 -2.92 1.31 -2.91
N LEU A 357 -3.93 1.76 -3.68
CA LEU A 357 -5.19 2.30 -3.20
C LEU A 357 -6.31 1.33 -3.55
N TYR A 358 -7.09 0.90 -2.55
CA TYR A 358 -8.18 -0.06 -2.73
C TYR A 358 -9.54 0.61 -2.98
N LYS A 359 -9.67 1.88 -2.60
CA LYS A 359 -10.92 2.65 -2.69
C LYS A 359 -10.83 3.75 -3.74
N GLN A 360 -11.99 4.16 -4.25
CA GLN A 360 -12.13 5.25 -5.22
C GLN A 360 -12.87 6.45 -4.62
N PRO A 361 -12.68 7.66 -5.15
CA PRO A 361 -13.46 8.82 -4.75
C PRO A 361 -14.96 8.55 -4.89
N GLY A 362 -15.73 8.92 -3.87
CA GLY A 362 -17.18 8.67 -3.77
C GLY A 362 -17.57 7.43 -2.97
N GLU A 363 -16.66 6.46 -2.78
CA GLU A 363 -16.95 5.25 -1.99
C GLU A 363 -17.08 5.58 -0.50
N GLY A 364 -18.09 4.94 0.15
CA GLY A 364 -18.23 4.94 1.60
C GLY A 364 -17.28 3.92 2.24
N VAL A 365 -16.74 4.27 3.41
CA VAL A 365 -15.92 3.37 4.23
C VAL A 365 -16.39 3.37 5.67
N LYS A 366 -16.24 2.24 6.34
CA LYS A 366 -16.45 2.10 7.78
C LYS A 366 -15.10 2.15 8.51
N GLY A 367 -15.11 2.46 9.80
CA GLY A 367 -13.92 2.30 10.62
C GLY A 367 -13.43 0.84 10.55
N GLY A 368 -12.13 0.65 10.30
CA GLY A 368 -11.53 -0.67 10.13
C GLY A 368 -11.52 -1.22 8.70
N ASP A 369 -12.24 -0.63 7.76
CA ASP A 369 -12.22 -1.07 6.36
C ASP A 369 -10.82 -0.87 5.75
N PRO A 370 -10.31 -1.85 4.95
CA PRO A 370 -9.08 -1.69 4.20
C PRO A 370 -9.26 -0.65 3.09
N ILE A 371 -8.40 0.37 3.09
CA ILE A 371 -8.47 1.49 2.12
C ILE A 371 -7.24 1.56 1.22
N ALA A 372 -6.10 1.02 1.69
CA ALA A 372 -4.83 1.06 0.96
C ALA A 372 -3.87 -0.01 1.50
N SER A 373 -2.69 -0.15 0.90
CA SER A 373 -1.54 -0.87 1.46
C SER A 373 -0.37 0.07 1.69
N ALA A 374 0.35 -0.12 2.80
CA ALA A 374 1.53 0.65 3.16
C ALA A 374 2.64 0.49 2.11
N GLY A 375 3.37 1.55 1.84
CA GLY A 375 4.45 1.54 0.85
C GLY A 375 5.44 2.69 1.05
N ASN A 376 6.16 3.01 -0.01
CA ASN A 376 7.12 4.11 -0.05
C ASN A 376 6.93 5.00 -1.28
N SER A 377 5.69 5.11 -1.79
CA SER A 377 5.39 5.96 -2.94
C SER A 377 5.66 7.44 -2.64
N GLY A 378 5.82 8.24 -3.71
CA GLY A 378 6.15 9.65 -3.59
C GLY A 378 7.61 9.94 -3.22
N GLY A 379 8.50 8.95 -3.34
CA GLY A 379 9.95 9.11 -3.09
C GLY A 379 10.34 9.02 -1.62
N GLN A 380 9.59 8.33 -0.80
CA GLN A 380 9.94 8.05 0.58
C GLN A 380 11.00 6.94 0.64
N ASP A 381 12.03 7.10 1.48
CA ASP A 381 13.14 6.13 1.59
C ASP A 381 12.73 4.84 2.33
N GLU A 382 11.86 4.96 3.33
CA GLU A 382 11.38 3.84 4.14
C GLU A 382 9.91 3.53 3.88
N PRO A 383 9.51 2.23 3.88
CA PRO A 383 8.10 1.86 3.75
C PRO A 383 7.31 2.25 5.00
N GLY A 384 6.10 2.74 4.80
CA GLY A 384 5.22 3.18 5.88
C GLY A 384 4.03 3.96 5.37
N VAL A 385 3.35 4.63 6.30
CA VAL A 385 2.18 5.47 6.01
C VAL A 385 2.36 6.81 6.71
N TYR A 386 2.23 7.89 5.95
CA TYR A 386 2.04 9.19 6.56
C TYR A 386 0.56 9.41 6.84
N PHE A 387 0.23 9.62 8.10
CA PHE A 387 -1.13 9.79 8.60
C PHE A 387 -1.32 11.19 9.17
N GLU A 388 -2.36 11.90 8.70
CA GLU A 388 -2.68 13.25 9.15
C GLU A 388 -4.18 13.37 9.39
N LEU A 389 -4.56 14.06 10.48
CA LEU A 389 -5.93 14.48 10.72
C LEU A 389 -6.07 15.98 10.46
N ARG A 390 -7.18 16.37 9.85
CA ARG A 390 -7.54 17.78 9.63
C ARG A 390 -8.92 18.09 10.16
N HIS A 391 -9.07 19.28 10.69
CA HIS A 391 -10.37 19.85 11.01
C HIS A 391 -10.49 21.23 10.35
N GLN A 392 -11.53 21.43 9.54
CA GLN A 392 -11.75 22.65 8.74
C GLN A 392 -10.49 23.03 7.90
N GLY A 393 -9.85 22.04 7.28
CA GLY A 393 -8.66 22.21 6.44
C GLY A 393 -7.34 22.41 7.23
N ARG A 394 -7.37 22.56 8.56
CA ARG A 394 -6.18 22.76 9.39
C ARG A 394 -5.70 21.43 9.99
N PRO A 395 -4.40 21.12 9.93
CA PRO A 395 -3.85 19.94 10.59
C PRO A 395 -4.04 20.01 12.10
N ILE A 396 -4.49 18.90 12.68
CA ILE A 396 -4.63 18.71 14.14
C ILE A 396 -3.76 17.55 14.59
N ASN A 397 -3.36 17.56 15.88
CA ASN A 397 -2.50 16.52 16.42
C ASN A 397 -3.21 15.18 16.50
N PRO A 398 -2.81 14.15 15.69
CA PRO A 398 -3.48 12.86 15.69
C PRO A 398 -3.34 12.12 17.03
N MET A 399 -2.24 12.31 17.76
CA MET A 399 -2.02 11.65 19.06
C MET A 399 -3.04 12.06 20.13
N ALA A 400 -3.69 13.22 19.98
CA ALA A 400 -4.78 13.62 20.86
C ALA A 400 -6.13 12.89 20.59
N TRP A 401 -6.21 12.14 19.48
CA TRP A 401 -7.38 11.40 19.04
C TRP A 401 -7.24 9.89 19.21
N ILE A 402 -6.03 9.41 19.41
CA ILE A 402 -5.67 8.00 19.53
C ILE A 402 -5.68 7.58 20.98
N LYS A 403 -6.17 6.34 21.22
CA LYS A 403 -6.18 5.70 22.53
C LYS A 403 -4.80 5.19 22.91
#